data_03b241cb8d6d50053c0ea2916795c708
#
_entry.id   03b241cb8d6d50053c0ea2916795c708
#
_cell.length_a   1.000
_cell.length_b   1.000
_cell.length_c   1.000
_cell.angle_alpha   90.00
_cell.angle_beta   90.00
_cell.angle_gamma   90.00
#
_symmetry.space_group_name_H-M   'P 1'
#
loop_
_entity.id
_entity.type
_entity.pdbx_description
1 polymer ?
#
loop_
_entity_poly.entity_id
_entity_poly.type
_entity_poly.pdbx_seq_one_letter_code
_entity_poly.pdbx_strand_id
1 'polypeptide(L)'
;KATFFCIGNNAENHPEIVDEIREKGHSVGIHGYEHRRGLYKDNEVFFSDIEKSKNIIKSNLFRPPHGNLTPRQAKKLKDLGYNVVLWDVITRDYNTRLPEEKVLDIAKRYTRNGSIVVFHDSRKAFKNMKYAFPKAVQYWLDNGYTFETL
;
A
#
# COMPACT_ATOMS: atom_id res chain seq x y z
N LYS A 1 -4.40 5.89 12.47
CA LYS A 1 -5.09 5.73 11.17
C LYS A 1 -4.11 5.28 10.08
N ALA A 2 -4.60 4.58 9.06
CA ALA A 2 -3.78 4.09 7.95
C ALA A 2 -4.64 3.92 6.68
N THR A 3 -3.98 3.78 5.53
CA THR A 3 -4.63 3.40 4.26
C THR A 3 -4.10 2.05 3.80
N PHE A 4 -5.01 1.10 3.61
CA PHE A 4 -4.70 -0.25 3.17
C PHE A 4 -4.92 -0.37 1.66
N PHE A 5 -3.86 -0.64 0.91
CA PHE A 5 -3.96 -0.91 -0.52
C PHE A 5 -4.09 -2.42 -0.75
N CYS A 6 -5.32 -2.88 -0.88
CA CYS A 6 -5.65 -4.30 -0.95
C CYS A 6 -5.54 -4.85 -2.38
N ILE A 7 -5.06 -6.09 -2.50
CA ILE A 7 -5.12 -6.87 -3.74
C ILE A 7 -6.57 -7.32 -3.94
N GLY A 8 -7.13 -7.08 -5.13
CA GLY A 8 -8.55 -7.33 -5.43
C GLY A 8 -8.97 -8.78 -5.22
N ASN A 9 -8.14 -9.74 -5.63
CA ASN A 9 -8.39 -11.17 -5.40
C ASN A 9 -8.49 -11.50 -3.90
N ASN A 10 -7.62 -10.94 -3.07
CA ASN A 10 -7.69 -11.15 -1.62
C ASN A 10 -8.94 -10.50 -1.03
N ALA A 11 -9.29 -9.29 -1.48
CA ALA A 11 -10.49 -8.58 -1.03
C ALA A 11 -11.79 -9.30 -1.43
N GLU A 12 -11.83 -9.94 -2.60
CA GLU A 12 -12.95 -10.74 -3.07
C GLU A 12 -13.15 -12.00 -2.23
N ASN A 13 -12.04 -12.64 -1.83
CA ASN A 13 -12.08 -13.87 -1.01
C ASN A 13 -12.30 -13.59 0.49
N HIS A 14 -12.01 -12.36 0.95
CA HIS A 14 -12.07 -11.95 2.35
C HIS A 14 -12.72 -10.55 2.49
N PRO A 15 -13.97 -10.37 2.04
CA PRO A 15 -14.66 -9.09 2.12
C PRO A 15 -14.82 -8.59 3.57
N GLU A 16 -14.97 -9.51 4.53
CA GLU A 16 -15.08 -9.22 5.95
C GLU A 16 -13.86 -8.44 6.49
N ILE A 17 -12.66 -8.71 5.98
CA ILE A 17 -11.44 -7.98 6.38
C ILE A 17 -11.48 -6.54 5.85
N VAL A 18 -11.95 -6.35 4.62
CA VAL A 18 -12.10 -5.02 4.02
C VAL A 18 -13.11 -4.18 4.80
N ASP A 19 -14.21 -4.78 5.21
CA ASP A 19 -15.24 -4.12 6.01
C ASP A 19 -14.72 -3.77 7.42
N GLU A 20 -14.01 -4.68 8.09
CA GLU A 20 -13.37 -4.42 9.38
C GLU A 20 -12.37 -3.26 9.32
N ILE A 21 -11.56 -3.16 8.26
CA ILE A 21 -10.64 -2.04 8.04
C ILE A 21 -11.41 -0.72 8.02
N ARG A 22 -12.53 -0.66 7.30
CA ARG A 22 -13.36 0.54 7.21
C ARG A 22 -14.05 0.88 8.52
N GLU A 23 -14.64 -0.11 9.19
CA GLU A 23 -15.30 0.06 10.48
C GLU A 23 -14.37 0.63 11.55
N LYS A 24 -13.08 0.25 11.51
CA LYS A 24 -12.04 0.82 12.37
C LYS A 24 -11.59 2.22 11.94
N GLY A 25 -12.19 2.78 10.89
CA GLY A 25 -11.95 4.14 10.40
C GLY A 25 -10.63 4.31 9.66
N HIS A 26 -10.17 3.26 8.99
CA HIS A 26 -9.07 3.29 8.03
C HIS A 26 -9.60 3.48 6.62
N SER A 27 -8.75 3.93 5.69
CA SER A 27 -9.06 3.97 4.26
C SER A 27 -8.62 2.69 3.56
N VAL A 28 -9.32 2.36 2.46
CA VAL A 28 -8.97 1.22 1.59
C VAL A 28 -8.76 1.71 0.17
N GLY A 29 -7.65 1.33 -0.42
CA GLY A 29 -7.29 1.58 -1.80
C GLY A 29 -7.04 0.28 -2.58
N ILE A 30 -6.84 0.42 -3.88
CA ILE A 30 -6.66 -0.66 -4.86
C ILE A 30 -5.18 -0.92 -5.09
N HIS A 31 -4.77 -2.21 -5.11
CA HIS A 31 -3.41 -2.63 -5.43
C HIS A 31 -3.34 -3.63 -6.60
N GLY A 32 -4.23 -3.46 -7.60
CA GLY A 32 -4.46 -4.42 -8.66
C GLY A 32 -5.27 -5.63 -8.18
N TYR A 33 -5.76 -6.44 -9.14
CA TYR A 33 -6.48 -7.67 -8.81
C TYR A 33 -5.52 -8.85 -8.62
N GLU A 34 -4.53 -9.00 -9.53
CA GLU A 34 -3.51 -10.06 -9.52
C GLU A 34 -2.12 -9.53 -9.13
N HIS A 35 -2.02 -8.33 -8.57
CA HIS A 35 -0.73 -7.68 -8.25
C HIS A 35 0.22 -7.58 -9.45
N ARG A 36 -0.31 -7.30 -10.64
CA ARG A 36 0.46 -7.23 -11.89
C ARG A 36 1.31 -5.96 -11.98
N ARG A 37 2.51 -6.09 -12.52
CA ARG A 37 3.40 -4.93 -12.76
C ARG A 37 2.87 -4.08 -13.93
N GLY A 38 2.80 -2.76 -13.77
CA GLY A 38 2.34 -1.83 -14.80
C GLY A 38 3.27 -1.70 -16.02
N LEU A 39 4.51 -2.14 -15.95
CA LEU A 39 5.47 -2.09 -17.07
C LEU A 39 5.26 -3.18 -18.13
N TYR A 40 4.28 -4.06 -17.99
CA TYR A 40 3.96 -5.05 -19.01
C TYR A 40 3.30 -4.36 -20.21
N LYS A 41 3.59 -4.89 -21.42
CA LYS A 41 3.21 -4.31 -22.71
C LYS A 41 1.70 -4.23 -22.94
N ASP A 42 0.92 -5.09 -22.29
CA ASP A 42 -0.51 -5.15 -22.48
C ASP A 42 -1.24 -4.21 -21.52
N ASN A 43 -1.54 -3.01 -22.03
CA ASN A 43 -2.29 -2.00 -21.28
C ASN A 43 -3.74 -2.42 -21.03
N GLU A 44 -4.37 -3.21 -21.88
CA GLU A 44 -5.76 -3.64 -21.71
C GLU A 44 -5.87 -4.57 -20.51
N VAL A 45 -5.00 -5.55 -20.41
CA VAL A 45 -4.91 -6.44 -19.25
C VAL A 45 -4.62 -5.65 -17.97
N PHE A 46 -3.72 -4.67 -18.02
CA PHE A 46 -3.40 -3.85 -16.86
C PHE A 46 -4.60 -3.03 -16.38
N PHE A 47 -5.31 -2.37 -17.28
CA PHE A 47 -6.48 -1.56 -16.89
C PHE A 47 -7.67 -2.42 -16.48
N SER A 48 -7.92 -3.56 -17.13
CA SER A 48 -8.99 -4.47 -16.73
C SER A 48 -8.75 -5.07 -15.34
N ASP A 49 -7.49 -5.35 -14.97
CA ASP A 49 -7.10 -5.81 -13.64
C ASP A 49 -7.43 -4.76 -12.55
N ILE A 50 -7.19 -3.48 -12.84
CA ILE A 50 -7.52 -2.38 -11.94
C ILE A 50 -9.04 -2.19 -11.82
N GLU A 51 -9.77 -2.19 -12.94
CA GLU A 51 -11.23 -2.05 -12.95
C GLU A 51 -11.92 -3.20 -12.21
N LYS A 52 -11.45 -4.43 -12.38
CA LYS A 52 -11.94 -5.57 -11.61
C LYS A 52 -11.80 -5.34 -10.11
N SER A 53 -10.64 -4.84 -9.67
CA SER A 53 -10.40 -4.50 -8.27
C SER A 53 -11.30 -3.37 -7.78
N LYS A 54 -11.55 -2.36 -8.63
CA LYS A 54 -12.42 -1.23 -8.28
C LYS A 54 -13.85 -1.66 -8.00
N ASN A 55 -14.35 -2.60 -8.78
CA ASN A 55 -15.71 -3.14 -8.61
C ASN A 55 -15.89 -3.88 -7.28
N ILE A 56 -14.82 -4.43 -6.73
CA ILE A 56 -14.80 -5.15 -5.45
C ILE A 56 -14.55 -4.17 -4.31
N ILE A 57 -13.45 -3.41 -4.37
CA ILE A 57 -12.96 -2.55 -3.29
C ILE A 57 -13.71 -1.21 -3.24
N LYS A 58 -14.31 -0.75 -4.35
CA LYS A 58 -15.07 0.51 -4.45
C LYS A 58 -14.28 1.73 -3.94
N SER A 59 -13.07 1.91 -4.48
CA SER A 59 -12.18 3.02 -4.17
C SER A 59 -11.59 3.62 -5.45
N ASN A 60 -11.23 4.90 -5.40
CA ASN A 60 -10.45 5.56 -6.46
C ASN A 60 -8.97 5.71 -6.07
N LEU A 61 -8.60 5.37 -4.85
CA LEU A 61 -7.20 5.34 -4.45
C LEU A 61 -6.52 4.12 -5.09
N PHE A 62 -5.47 4.35 -5.84
CA PHE A 62 -4.72 3.27 -6.50
C PHE A 62 -3.23 3.39 -6.20
N ARG A 63 -2.64 2.30 -5.70
CA ARG A 63 -1.19 2.16 -5.61
C ARG A 63 -0.74 1.09 -6.59
N PRO A 64 0.13 1.43 -7.57
CA PRO A 64 0.59 0.45 -8.54
C PRO A 64 1.48 -0.60 -7.87
N PRO A 65 1.30 -1.89 -8.19
CA PRO A 65 2.20 -2.94 -7.74
C PRO A 65 3.65 -2.62 -8.08
N HIS A 66 4.54 -2.78 -7.11
CA HIS A 66 5.97 -2.45 -7.20
C HIS A 66 6.28 -0.96 -7.49
N GLY A 67 5.31 -0.06 -7.43
CA GLY A 67 5.48 1.36 -7.80
C GLY A 67 5.66 1.62 -9.30
N ASN A 68 5.37 0.63 -10.14
CA ASN A 68 5.70 0.67 -11.56
C ASN A 68 4.52 1.14 -12.42
N LEU A 69 4.68 2.31 -13.03
CA LEU A 69 3.78 2.87 -14.04
C LEU A 69 4.58 3.55 -15.14
N THR A 70 4.08 3.47 -16.37
CA THR A 70 4.54 4.37 -17.42
C THR A 70 3.83 5.72 -17.30
N PRO A 71 4.43 6.84 -17.80
CA PRO A 71 3.75 8.15 -17.80
C PRO A 71 2.38 8.12 -18.52
N ARG A 72 2.26 7.32 -19.58
CA ARG A 72 1.01 7.13 -20.33
C ARG A 72 -0.08 6.46 -19.49
N GLN A 73 0.30 5.42 -18.72
CA GLN A 73 -0.62 4.74 -17.80
C GLN A 73 -1.05 5.67 -16.66
N ALA A 74 -0.10 6.42 -16.07
CA ALA A 74 -0.40 7.38 -15.01
C ALA A 74 -1.38 8.46 -15.48
N LYS A 75 -1.16 9.01 -16.69
CA LYS A 75 -2.09 9.99 -17.30
C LYS A 75 -3.47 9.39 -17.48
N LYS A 76 -3.57 8.20 -18.09
CA LYS A 76 -4.86 7.53 -18.32
C LYS A 76 -5.60 7.22 -17.02
N LEU A 77 -4.90 6.78 -15.97
CA LEU A 77 -5.51 6.56 -14.65
C LEU A 77 -6.08 7.85 -14.07
N LYS A 78 -5.34 8.96 -14.18
CA LYS A 78 -5.83 10.28 -13.76
C LYS A 78 -7.07 10.71 -14.54
N ASP A 79 -7.06 10.54 -15.86
CA ASP A 79 -8.20 10.87 -16.73
C ASP A 79 -9.45 10.00 -16.40
N LEU A 80 -9.26 8.78 -15.88
CA LEU A 80 -10.30 7.89 -15.39
C LEU A 80 -10.71 8.17 -13.91
N GLY A 81 -10.17 9.22 -13.29
CA GLY A 81 -10.52 9.64 -11.93
C GLY A 81 -9.85 8.85 -10.81
N TYR A 82 -8.75 8.15 -11.10
CA TYR A 82 -7.96 7.50 -10.05
C TYR A 82 -6.96 8.48 -9.41
N ASN A 83 -6.84 8.39 -8.10
CA ASN A 83 -5.77 9.01 -7.32
C ASN A 83 -4.61 8.02 -7.18
N VAL A 84 -3.56 8.21 -7.97
CA VAL A 84 -2.38 7.34 -7.93
C VAL A 84 -1.48 7.76 -6.78
N VAL A 85 -1.27 6.85 -5.84
CA VAL A 85 -0.52 7.07 -4.61
C VAL A 85 0.75 6.22 -4.58
N LEU A 86 1.90 6.86 -4.54
CA LEU A 86 3.19 6.22 -4.30
C LEU A 86 3.57 6.33 -2.80
N TRP A 87 4.85 6.52 -2.51
CA TRP A 87 5.36 6.63 -1.13
C TRP A 87 6.65 7.46 -1.09
N ASP A 88 6.98 7.95 0.09
CA ASP A 88 8.28 8.54 0.40
C ASP A 88 9.23 7.51 1.00
N VAL A 89 8.72 6.69 1.92
CA VAL A 89 9.53 5.73 2.67
C VAL A 89 9.02 4.32 2.46
N ILE A 90 9.85 3.46 1.88
CA ILE A 90 9.61 2.03 1.84
C ILE A 90 10.52 1.33 2.84
N THR A 91 9.94 0.65 3.82
CA THR A 91 10.66 0.05 4.94
C THR A 91 11.48 -1.17 4.55
N ARG A 92 11.17 -1.78 3.38
CA ARG A 92 11.79 -3.00 2.85
C ARG A 92 11.57 -4.24 3.74
N ASP A 93 10.51 -4.24 4.53
CA ASP A 93 10.10 -5.33 5.41
C ASP A 93 9.92 -6.67 4.69
N TYR A 94 9.56 -6.64 3.40
CA TYR A 94 9.47 -7.82 2.53
C TYR A 94 10.82 -8.46 2.19
N ASN A 95 11.94 -7.80 2.50
CA ASN A 95 13.26 -8.34 2.23
C ASN A 95 13.73 -9.23 3.39
N THR A 96 13.56 -10.53 3.26
CA THR A 96 13.88 -11.52 4.29
C THR A 96 15.37 -11.61 4.63
N ARG A 97 16.26 -11.01 3.82
CA ARG A 97 17.70 -10.93 4.09
C ARG A 97 18.06 -9.69 4.91
N LEU A 98 17.13 -8.76 5.09
CA LEU A 98 17.35 -7.57 5.87
C LEU A 98 17.03 -7.87 7.34
N PRO A 99 17.91 -7.56 8.29
CA PRO A 99 17.62 -7.66 9.73
C PRO A 99 16.43 -6.78 10.11
N GLU A 100 15.60 -7.26 11.02
CA GLU A 100 14.39 -6.56 11.46
C GLU A 100 14.67 -5.20 12.12
N GLU A 101 15.83 -5.06 12.80
CA GLU A 101 16.28 -3.78 13.35
C GLU A 101 16.60 -2.77 12.25
N LYS A 102 17.09 -3.24 11.09
CA LYS A 102 17.37 -2.37 9.95
C LYS A 102 16.08 -1.86 9.29
N VAL A 103 15.04 -2.67 9.28
CA VAL A 103 13.70 -2.24 8.82
C VAL A 103 13.16 -1.13 9.75
N LEU A 104 13.28 -1.30 11.05
CA LEU A 104 12.93 -0.28 12.04
C LEU A 104 13.77 1.01 11.87
N ASP A 105 15.08 0.88 11.69
CA ASP A 105 15.98 2.02 11.45
C ASP A 105 15.56 2.83 10.20
N ILE A 106 15.25 2.15 9.10
CA ILE A 106 14.72 2.79 7.88
C ILE A 106 13.42 3.56 8.19
N ALA A 107 12.47 2.93 8.86
CA ALA A 107 11.19 3.54 9.21
C ALA A 107 11.40 4.81 10.07
N LYS A 108 12.26 4.76 11.08
CA LYS A 108 12.53 5.89 11.98
C LYS A 108 13.31 7.02 11.29
N ARG A 109 14.35 6.67 10.56
CA ARG A 109 15.34 7.62 10.03
C ARG A 109 14.81 8.47 8.88
N TYR A 110 13.98 7.90 8.02
CA TYR A 110 13.57 8.59 6.79
C TYR A 110 12.17 9.19 6.86
N THR A 111 11.41 8.94 7.92
CA THR A 111 10.10 9.55 8.13
C THR A 111 10.23 11.01 8.55
N ARG A 112 9.40 11.86 7.95
CA ARG A 112 9.22 13.27 8.25
C ARG A 112 7.74 13.64 8.17
N ASN A 113 7.37 14.85 8.56
CA ASN A 113 5.99 15.33 8.44
C ASN A 113 5.51 15.21 6.97
N GLY A 114 4.32 14.64 6.79
CA GLY A 114 3.72 14.41 5.49
C GLY A 114 4.24 13.16 4.75
N SER A 115 5.13 12.36 5.34
CA SER A 115 5.62 11.13 4.70
C SER A 115 4.54 10.08 4.58
N ILE A 116 4.50 9.42 3.42
CA ILE A 116 3.79 8.17 3.19
C ILE A 116 4.77 7.03 3.40
N VAL A 117 4.59 6.29 4.49
CA VAL A 117 5.47 5.17 4.87
C VAL A 117 4.78 3.84 4.56
N VAL A 118 5.47 2.93 3.87
CA VAL A 118 4.92 1.63 3.46
C VAL A 118 5.51 0.48 4.27
N PHE A 119 4.62 -0.30 4.86
CA PHE A 119 4.82 -1.66 5.32
C PHE A 119 3.96 -2.63 4.50
N HIS A 120 4.30 -3.91 4.49
CA HIS A 120 3.56 -4.92 3.72
C HIS A 120 2.94 -5.94 4.66
N ASP A 121 1.63 -6.10 4.55
CA ASP A 121 0.89 -7.19 5.22
C ASP A 121 0.93 -8.43 4.31
N SER A 122 2.01 -9.18 4.41
CA SER A 122 2.23 -10.40 3.64
C SER A 122 3.00 -11.43 4.45
N ARG A 123 2.81 -12.73 4.14
CA ARG A 123 3.57 -13.81 4.78
C ARG A 123 5.09 -13.60 4.71
N LYS A 124 5.56 -13.05 3.59
CA LYS A 124 6.99 -12.77 3.37
C LYS A 124 7.52 -11.65 4.27
N ALA A 125 6.72 -10.62 4.49
CA ALA A 125 7.11 -9.47 5.31
C ALA A 125 6.86 -9.70 6.81
N PHE A 126 6.05 -10.67 7.17
CA PHE A 126 5.48 -10.85 8.51
C PHE A 126 6.51 -10.79 9.63
N LYS A 127 7.65 -11.50 9.49
CA LYS A 127 8.70 -11.51 10.52
C LYS A 127 9.20 -10.08 10.80
N ASN A 128 9.61 -9.37 9.76
CA ASN A 128 10.18 -8.04 9.88
C ASN A 128 9.11 -7.01 10.27
N MET A 129 7.93 -7.09 9.68
CA MET A 129 6.80 -6.20 9.97
C MET A 129 6.35 -6.34 11.42
N LYS A 130 6.16 -7.56 11.92
CA LYS A 130 5.75 -7.82 13.30
C LYS A 130 6.70 -7.21 14.33
N TYR A 131 8.00 -7.20 14.04
CA TYR A 131 8.99 -6.58 14.90
C TYR A 131 9.03 -5.05 14.76
N ALA A 132 9.13 -4.56 13.50
CA ALA A 132 9.46 -3.17 13.23
C ALA A 132 8.23 -2.24 13.33
N PHE A 133 7.05 -2.67 12.86
CA PHE A 133 5.88 -1.82 12.77
C PHE A 133 5.41 -1.27 14.12
N PRO A 134 5.15 -2.09 15.17
CA PRO A 134 4.69 -1.56 16.44
C PRO A 134 5.72 -0.63 17.09
N LYS A 135 7.01 -0.92 16.95
CA LYS A 135 8.08 -0.08 17.47
C LYS A 135 8.23 1.23 16.71
N ALA A 136 8.02 1.22 15.41
CA ALA A 136 8.02 2.43 14.60
C ALA A 136 6.82 3.33 14.96
N VAL A 137 5.61 2.74 15.10
CA VAL A 137 4.41 3.47 15.51
C VAL A 137 4.61 4.12 16.88
N GLN A 138 5.13 3.37 17.87
CA GLN A 138 5.41 3.92 19.21
C GLN A 138 6.40 5.07 19.12
N TYR A 139 7.51 4.88 18.39
CA TYR A 139 8.52 5.93 18.20
C TYR A 139 7.91 7.20 17.60
N TRP A 140 7.06 7.08 16.59
CA TRP A 140 6.42 8.24 15.95
C TRP A 140 5.47 8.95 16.91
N LEU A 141 4.67 8.21 17.68
CA LEU A 141 3.80 8.79 18.71
C LEU A 141 4.60 9.54 19.79
N ASP A 142 5.69 8.95 20.28
CA ASP A 142 6.57 9.56 21.28
C ASP A 142 7.26 10.84 20.76
N ASN A 143 7.39 10.98 19.43
CA ASN A 143 7.94 12.16 18.76
C ASN A 143 6.86 13.12 18.21
N GLY A 144 5.60 12.97 18.62
CA GLY A 144 4.51 13.91 18.30
C GLY A 144 3.92 13.77 16.91
N TYR A 145 4.21 12.68 16.19
CA TYR A 145 3.55 12.43 14.90
C TYR A 145 2.11 11.98 15.11
N THR A 146 1.26 12.39 14.19
CA THR A 146 -0.13 11.90 14.03
C THR A 146 -0.24 11.05 12.77
N PHE A 147 -1.28 10.23 12.71
CA PHE A 147 -1.53 9.34 11.58
C PHE A 147 -2.84 9.70 10.90
N GLU A 148 -2.78 9.89 9.59
CA GLU A 148 -3.93 10.22 8.76
C GLU A 148 -4.16 9.15 7.69
N THR A 149 -5.37 9.10 7.18
CA THR A 149 -5.71 8.34 5.97
C THR A 149 -5.52 9.21 4.72
N LEU A 150 -5.34 8.56 3.59
CA LEU A 150 -5.34 9.21 2.27
C LEU A 150 -6.77 9.34 1.74
#